data_aec20b0a70f75f3c352fd4b0c44347f1
#
_entry.id   aec20b0a70f75f3c352fd4b0c44347f1
#
_cell.length_a   1.000
_cell.length_b   1.000
_cell.length_c   1.000
_cell.angle_alpha   90.00
_cell.angle_beta   90.00
_cell.angle_gamma   90.00
#
_symmetry.space_group_name_H-M   'P 1'
#
loop_
_entity.id
_entity.type
_entity.pdbx_description
1 polymer ?
#
loop_
_entity_poly.entity_id
_entity_poly.type
_entity_poly.pdbx_seq_one_letter_code
_entity_poly.pdbx_strand_id
1 'polypeptide(L)'
;GAVIVACHHEQNIFKMGGLWKKLPLAYISFVVGGSALAALPLVTAGFYSKDEILWEALASGHQNLLIAGLVGAFMTSLYTFRLIFITFHGEAQSEAHGGHGIAYWLPLSVLIVLSTFVGALITPPLAGVLPQSVGHAGGAAQHSLELISAAIAISGILLAALLFLGKRRLVTAIANSAVGRVLSAWWFAAWGFDWLYDKLF
;
A
#
# COMPACT_ATOMS: atom_id res chain seq x y z
N GLY A 1 4.95 -12.73 -5.70
CA GLY A 1 5.63 -13.97 -6.11
C GLY A 1 5.56 -15.02 -5.02
N ALA A 2 6.26 -14.85 -3.87
CA ALA A 2 6.42 -15.86 -2.82
C ALA A 2 5.07 -16.45 -2.31
N VAL A 3 4.08 -15.62 -2.02
CA VAL A 3 2.74 -16.07 -1.55
C VAL A 3 2.01 -16.84 -2.64
N ILE A 4 2.04 -16.37 -3.89
CA ILE A 4 1.38 -17.02 -5.03
C ILE A 4 1.95 -18.43 -5.27
N VAL A 5 3.28 -18.56 -5.24
CA VAL A 5 3.94 -19.86 -5.38
C VAL A 5 3.57 -20.79 -4.22
N ALA A 6 3.56 -20.28 -2.98
CA ALA A 6 3.17 -21.06 -1.80
C ALA A 6 1.71 -21.52 -1.83
N CYS A 7 0.82 -20.78 -2.52
CA CYS A 7 -0.59 -21.10 -2.71
C CYS A 7 -0.88 -21.77 -4.07
N HIS A 8 0.05 -22.56 -4.60
CA HIS A 8 -0.11 -23.30 -5.87
C HIS A 8 -0.52 -22.43 -7.07
N HIS A 9 0.09 -21.26 -7.20
CA HIS A 9 -0.18 -20.26 -8.25
C HIS A 9 -1.57 -19.61 -8.20
N GLU A 10 -2.31 -19.74 -7.09
CA GLU A 10 -3.54 -18.99 -6.91
C GLU A 10 -3.22 -17.49 -6.78
N GLN A 11 -3.90 -16.67 -7.58
CA GLN A 11 -3.73 -15.20 -7.60
C GLN A 11 -4.93 -14.47 -7.00
N ASN A 12 -6.06 -15.16 -6.85
CA ASN A 12 -7.25 -14.54 -6.29
C ASN A 12 -7.12 -14.46 -4.76
N ILE A 13 -6.94 -13.24 -4.26
CA ILE A 13 -6.80 -12.98 -2.82
C ILE A 13 -8.00 -13.45 -1.99
N PHE A 14 -9.19 -13.55 -2.61
CA PHE A 14 -10.39 -14.02 -1.92
C PHE A 14 -10.43 -15.54 -1.72
N LYS A 15 -9.59 -16.28 -2.43
CA LYS A 15 -9.36 -17.72 -2.24
C LYS A 15 -8.18 -18.01 -1.31
N MET A 16 -7.52 -16.97 -0.80
CA MET A 16 -6.50 -17.06 0.22
C MET A 16 -7.14 -16.82 1.60
N GLY A 17 -6.33 -16.69 2.64
CA GLY A 17 -6.78 -16.36 3.98
C GLY A 17 -6.01 -17.16 5.03
N GLY A 18 -5.91 -16.64 6.25
CA GLY A 18 -5.26 -17.32 7.37
C GLY A 18 -3.78 -17.64 7.18
N LEU A 19 -3.10 -17.00 6.23
CA LEU A 19 -1.72 -17.33 5.84
C LEU A 19 -0.66 -16.82 6.82
N TRP A 20 -0.99 -15.95 7.76
CA TRP A 20 -0.02 -15.34 8.67
C TRP A 20 0.76 -16.34 9.51
N LYS A 21 0.14 -17.49 9.89
CA LYS A 21 0.83 -18.58 10.62
C LYS A 21 1.63 -19.49 9.70
N LYS A 22 1.16 -19.68 8.46
CA LYS A 22 1.80 -20.59 7.50
C LYS A 22 2.98 -19.95 6.79
N LEU A 23 2.93 -18.63 6.57
CA LEU A 23 3.94 -17.85 5.85
C LEU A 23 4.39 -16.62 6.66
N PRO A 24 5.00 -16.80 7.86
CA PRO A 24 5.28 -15.68 8.76
C PRO A 24 6.25 -14.66 8.17
N LEU A 25 7.29 -15.09 7.45
CA LEU A 25 8.25 -14.18 6.82
C LEU A 25 7.59 -13.35 5.73
N ALA A 26 6.77 -13.96 4.87
CA ALA A 26 6.02 -13.23 3.86
C ALA A 26 5.03 -12.25 4.51
N TYR A 27 4.35 -12.66 5.58
CA TYR A 27 3.47 -11.77 6.33
C TYR A 27 4.19 -10.54 6.87
N ILE A 28 5.33 -10.72 7.55
CA ILE A 28 6.15 -9.62 8.06
C ILE A 28 6.62 -8.72 6.90
N SER A 29 7.05 -9.31 5.78
CA SER A 29 7.47 -8.54 4.60
C SER A 29 6.33 -7.69 4.04
N PHE A 30 5.10 -8.22 3.99
CA PHE A 30 3.93 -7.47 3.55
C PHE A 30 3.54 -6.37 4.53
N VAL A 31 3.62 -6.63 5.84
CA VAL A 31 3.31 -5.62 6.86
C VAL A 31 4.34 -4.49 6.82
N VAL A 32 5.64 -4.80 6.81
CA VAL A 32 6.69 -3.79 6.79
C VAL A 32 6.71 -3.04 5.47
N GLY A 33 6.69 -3.75 4.33
CA GLY A 33 6.66 -3.12 3.01
C GLY A 33 5.37 -2.33 2.77
N GLY A 34 4.22 -2.85 3.21
CA GLY A 34 2.94 -2.15 3.15
C GLY A 34 2.91 -0.90 4.02
N SER A 35 3.53 -0.96 5.20
CA SER A 35 3.71 0.20 6.08
C SER A 35 4.59 1.27 5.42
N ALA A 36 5.67 0.86 4.75
CA ALA A 36 6.53 1.77 4.01
C ALA A 36 5.79 2.42 2.82
N LEU A 37 4.99 1.63 2.09
CA LEU A 37 4.17 2.14 1.00
C LEU A 37 3.07 3.10 1.48
N ALA A 38 2.47 2.82 2.63
CA ALA A 38 1.50 3.69 3.30
C ALA A 38 2.14 4.93 3.94
N ALA A 39 3.49 4.98 4.01
CA ALA A 39 4.24 6.05 4.66
C ALA A 39 3.91 6.19 6.16
N LEU A 40 3.94 5.06 6.90
CA LEU A 40 3.77 5.11 8.36
C LEU A 40 4.91 5.90 9.02
N PRO A 41 4.57 6.84 9.93
CA PRO A 41 5.54 7.76 10.50
C PRO A 41 6.63 7.06 11.30
N LEU A 42 7.82 7.67 11.29
CA LEU A 42 9.02 7.35 12.10
C LEU A 42 9.73 6.03 11.77
N VAL A 43 9.01 5.00 11.32
CA VAL A 43 9.56 3.64 11.23
C VAL A 43 9.91 3.25 9.79
N THR A 44 9.31 3.92 8.81
CA THR A 44 9.38 3.49 7.40
C THR A 44 10.12 4.47 6.50
N ALA A 45 10.87 3.94 5.53
CA ALA A 45 11.59 4.75 4.54
C ALA A 45 10.65 5.61 3.69
N GLY A 46 9.44 5.11 3.39
CA GLY A 46 8.45 5.82 2.58
C GLY A 46 7.86 7.07 3.23
N PHE A 47 7.92 7.17 4.56
CA PHE A 47 7.49 8.37 5.28
C PHE A 47 8.32 9.60 4.87
N TYR A 48 9.63 9.47 4.94
CA TYR A 48 10.53 10.60 4.67
C TYR A 48 10.42 11.12 3.24
N SER A 49 10.33 10.25 2.24
CA SER A 49 10.24 10.67 0.84
C SER A 49 8.87 11.24 0.48
N LYS A 50 7.78 10.67 1.01
CA LYS A 50 6.41 11.09 0.69
C LYS A 50 6.07 12.45 1.29
N ASP A 51 6.47 12.66 2.53
CA ASP A 51 6.24 13.95 3.22
C ASP A 51 7.02 15.08 2.58
N GLU A 52 8.23 14.82 2.09
CA GLU A 52 9.01 15.83 1.36
C GLU A 52 8.31 16.24 0.05
N ILE A 53 7.75 15.28 -0.71
CA ILE A 53 6.96 15.59 -1.92
C ILE A 53 5.73 16.45 -1.58
N LEU A 54 5.02 16.10 -0.51
CA LEU A 54 3.84 16.87 -0.07
C LEU A 54 4.22 18.27 0.42
N TRP A 55 5.35 18.38 1.11
CA TRP A 55 5.90 19.67 1.56
C TRP A 55 6.24 20.56 0.38
N GLU A 56 6.96 20.05 -0.62
CA GLU A 56 7.30 20.83 -1.82
C GLU A 56 6.05 21.28 -2.59
N ALA A 57 5.02 20.44 -2.67
CA ALA A 57 3.75 20.82 -3.27
C ALA A 57 3.06 21.98 -2.52
N LEU A 58 3.11 21.95 -1.18
CA LEU A 58 2.57 23.03 -0.34
C LEU A 58 3.40 24.30 -0.47
N ALA A 59 4.71 24.21 -0.34
CA ALA A 59 5.63 25.33 -0.34
C ALA A 59 5.67 26.07 -1.69
N SER A 60 5.49 25.32 -2.79
CA SER A 60 5.36 25.86 -4.15
C SER A 60 3.96 26.43 -4.46
N GLY A 61 3.03 26.41 -3.50
CA GLY A 61 1.67 26.96 -3.68
C GLY A 61 0.73 26.06 -4.50
N HIS A 62 1.11 24.82 -4.80
CA HIS A 62 0.31 23.90 -5.60
C HIS A 62 -0.69 23.10 -4.72
N GLN A 63 -1.68 23.80 -4.15
CA GLN A 63 -2.66 23.20 -3.23
C GLN A 63 -3.44 22.03 -3.83
N ASN A 64 -3.77 22.07 -5.12
CA ASN A 64 -4.47 20.98 -5.80
C ASN A 64 -3.63 19.69 -5.82
N LEU A 65 -2.31 19.81 -6.03
CA LEU A 65 -1.39 18.67 -5.98
C LEU A 65 -1.25 18.14 -4.57
N LEU A 66 -1.19 19.00 -3.57
CA LEU A 66 -1.20 18.60 -2.17
C LEU A 66 -2.44 17.78 -1.81
N ILE A 67 -3.63 18.30 -2.15
CA ILE A 67 -4.90 17.58 -1.88
C ILE A 67 -4.92 16.23 -2.60
N ALA A 68 -4.55 16.19 -3.87
CA ALA A 68 -4.47 14.95 -4.64
C ALA A 68 -3.48 13.95 -4.00
N GLY A 69 -2.33 14.44 -3.53
CA GLY A 69 -1.33 13.64 -2.83
C GLY A 69 -1.84 13.06 -1.50
N LEU A 70 -2.56 13.85 -0.70
CA LEU A 70 -3.16 13.41 0.56
C LEU A 70 -4.28 12.37 0.34
N VAL A 71 -5.14 12.59 -0.66
CA VAL A 71 -6.16 11.60 -1.07
C VAL A 71 -5.48 10.32 -1.56
N GLY A 72 -4.43 10.43 -2.38
CA GLY A 72 -3.63 9.29 -2.82
C GLY A 72 -2.98 8.54 -1.66
N ALA A 73 -2.50 9.24 -0.64
CA ALA A 73 -1.94 8.64 0.58
C ALA A 73 -2.98 7.82 1.34
N PHE A 74 -4.18 8.36 1.54
CA PHE A 74 -5.30 7.66 2.14
C PHE A 74 -5.67 6.39 1.37
N MET A 75 -5.86 6.52 0.05
CA MET A 75 -6.23 5.39 -0.80
C MET A 75 -5.14 4.31 -0.82
N THR A 76 -3.86 4.71 -0.85
CA THR A 76 -2.73 3.78 -0.80
C THR A 76 -2.73 2.97 0.48
N SER A 77 -2.93 3.61 1.62
CA SER A 77 -3.02 2.95 2.93
C SER A 77 -4.19 1.97 2.96
N LEU A 78 -5.36 2.40 2.47
CA LEU A 78 -6.57 1.60 2.45
C LEU A 78 -6.41 0.33 1.59
N TYR A 79 -5.97 0.44 0.33
CA TYR A 79 -5.89 -0.72 -0.56
C TYR A 79 -4.74 -1.66 -0.17
N THR A 80 -3.62 -1.13 0.32
CA THR A 80 -2.47 -1.94 0.75
C THR A 80 -2.85 -2.80 1.95
N PHE A 81 -3.45 -2.21 2.97
CA PHE A 81 -3.85 -2.97 4.16
C PHE A 81 -5.09 -3.84 3.92
N ARG A 82 -6.00 -3.46 3.02
CA ARG A 82 -7.03 -4.35 2.52
C ARG A 82 -6.42 -5.64 1.95
N LEU A 83 -5.39 -5.53 1.10
CA LEU A 83 -4.68 -6.67 0.54
C LEU A 83 -4.09 -7.57 1.64
N ILE A 84 -3.41 -6.97 2.62
CA ILE A 84 -2.79 -7.68 3.74
C ILE A 84 -3.85 -8.42 4.56
N PHE A 85 -4.92 -7.73 4.96
CA PHE A 85 -5.96 -8.32 5.80
C PHE A 85 -6.73 -9.44 5.10
N ILE A 86 -7.01 -9.31 3.81
CA ILE A 86 -7.69 -10.37 3.06
C ILE A 86 -6.79 -11.59 2.89
N THR A 87 -5.52 -11.38 2.54
CA THR A 87 -4.59 -12.47 2.21
C THR A 87 -4.12 -13.23 3.45
N PHE A 88 -3.79 -12.52 4.51
CA PHE A 88 -3.12 -13.12 5.67
C PHE A 88 -4.07 -13.40 6.85
N HIS A 89 -5.16 -12.67 6.97
CA HIS A 89 -6.14 -12.83 8.04
C HIS A 89 -7.46 -13.42 7.50
N GLY A 90 -8.34 -13.82 8.41
CA GLY A 90 -9.61 -14.47 8.06
C GLY A 90 -9.49 -15.99 8.01
N GLU A 91 -10.53 -16.63 7.48
CA GLU A 91 -10.60 -18.10 7.38
C GLU A 91 -9.66 -18.60 6.27
N ALA A 92 -8.87 -19.63 6.57
CA ALA A 92 -7.98 -20.25 5.60
C ALA A 92 -8.80 -20.96 4.52
N GLN A 93 -8.62 -20.56 3.26
CA GLN A 93 -9.33 -21.13 2.11
C GLN A 93 -8.40 -21.90 1.18
N SER A 94 -7.09 -21.77 1.35
CA SER A 94 -6.08 -22.48 0.57
C SER A 94 -5.09 -23.19 1.47
N GLU A 95 -4.61 -24.32 1.01
CA GLU A 95 -3.40 -24.90 1.56
C GLU A 95 -2.20 -24.13 1.03
N ALA A 96 -1.32 -23.74 1.95
CA ALA A 96 -0.09 -23.04 1.59
C ALA A 96 1.09 -23.82 2.17
N HIS A 97 2.07 -24.07 1.32
CA HIS A 97 3.33 -24.67 1.72
C HIS A 97 4.39 -23.57 1.79
N GLY A 98 5.04 -23.46 2.95
CA GLY A 98 6.06 -22.42 3.18
C GLY A 98 7.19 -22.53 2.16
N GLY A 99 7.59 -21.40 1.60
CA GLY A 99 8.79 -21.34 0.77
C GLY A 99 10.03 -21.68 1.60
N HIS A 100 10.91 -22.48 1.04
CA HIS A 100 12.15 -22.90 1.66
C HIS A 100 13.34 -22.47 0.80
N GLY A 101 14.49 -22.30 1.44
CA GLY A 101 15.74 -21.99 0.76
C GLY A 101 16.11 -20.50 0.76
N ILE A 102 17.39 -20.26 0.45
CA ILE A 102 17.99 -18.93 0.51
C ILE A 102 17.36 -17.94 -0.48
N ALA A 103 16.95 -18.44 -1.64
CA ALA A 103 16.30 -17.63 -2.68
C ALA A 103 14.92 -17.09 -2.26
N TYR A 104 14.29 -17.70 -1.24
CA TYR A 104 13.03 -17.24 -0.68
C TYR A 104 13.25 -16.20 0.43
N TRP A 105 14.03 -16.55 1.46
CA TRP A 105 14.10 -15.69 2.64
C TRP A 105 15.11 -14.54 2.52
N LEU A 106 16.19 -14.66 1.72
CA LEU A 106 17.20 -13.61 1.59
C LEU A 106 16.63 -12.33 0.98
N PRO A 107 15.96 -12.35 -0.20
CA PRO A 107 15.39 -11.13 -0.78
C PRO A 107 14.32 -10.50 0.12
N LEU A 108 13.46 -11.31 0.75
CA LEU A 108 12.43 -10.80 1.65
C LEU A 108 13.04 -10.12 2.87
N SER A 109 14.06 -10.71 3.48
CA SER A 109 14.76 -10.13 4.64
C SER A 109 15.47 -8.82 4.29
N VAL A 110 16.15 -8.76 3.16
CA VAL A 110 16.80 -7.53 2.67
C VAL A 110 15.75 -6.44 2.44
N LEU A 111 14.64 -6.77 1.78
CA LEU A 111 13.57 -5.80 1.54
C LEU A 111 12.91 -5.33 2.84
N ILE A 112 12.71 -6.20 3.84
CA ILE A 112 12.22 -5.82 5.16
C ILE A 112 13.12 -4.74 5.76
N VAL A 113 14.44 -4.98 5.80
CA VAL A 113 15.39 -4.05 6.39
C VAL A 113 15.40 -2.71 5.65
N LEU A 114 15.46 -2.74 4.30
CA LEU A 114 15.50 -1.53 3.48
C LEU A 114 14.18 -0.75 3.47
N SER A 115 13.06 -1.38 3.80
CA SER A 115 11.76 -0.71 3.94
C SER A 115 11.59 0.04 5.25
N THR A 116 12.49 -0.17 6.22
CA THR A 116 12.52 0.57 7.49
C THR A 116 13.29 1.90 7.34
N PHE A 117 13.45 2.63 8.46
CA PHE A 117 14.28 3.84 8.52
C PHE A 117 15.72 3.62 8.02
N VAL A 118 16.23 2.38 8.06
CA VAL A 118 17.56 2.04 7.53
C VAL A 118 17.65 2.38 6.03
N GLY A 119 16.60 2.13 5.26
CA GLY A 119 16.54 2.52 3.85
C GLY A 119 16.61 4.02 3.62
N ALA A 120 16.06 4.82 4.53
CA ALA A 120 16.13 6.28 4.47
C ALA A 120 17.54 6.85 4.76
N LEU A 121 18.38 6.08 5.46
CA LEU A 121 19.77 6.48 5.76
C LEU A 121 20.72 6.23 4.58
N ILE A 122 20.31 5.43 3.58
CA ILE A 122 21.13 5.11 2.43
C ILE A 122 21.02 6.26 1.44
N THR A 123 22.09 7.02 1.29
CA THR A 123 22.19 8.06 0.26
C THR A 123 22.21 7.42 -1.13
N PRO A 124 21.27 7.80 -2.02
CA PRO A 124 21.25 7.23 -3.37
C PRO A 124 22.56 7.49 -4.11
N PRO A 125 23.12 6.52 -4.85
CA PRO A 125 24.32 6.73 -5.66
C PRO A 125 24.08 7.73 -6.81
N LEU A 126 22.83 8.14 -7.03
CA LEU A 126 22.41 9.13 -8.01
C LEU A 126 22.42 10.57 -7.47
N ALA A 127 22.89 10.80 -6.24
CA ALA A 127 23.10 12.14 -5.72
C ALA A 127 24.05 12.92 -6.63
N GLY A 128 23.60 14.02 -7.18
CA GLY A 128 24.34 14.84 -8.17
C GLY A 128 24.07 14.51 -9.64
N VAL A 129 23.37 13.45 -9.95
CA VAL A 129 22.89 13.12 -11.32
C VAL A 129 21.48 13.68 -11.55
N LEU A 130 20.65 13.65 -10.52
CA LEU A 130 19.28 14.21 -10.57
C LEU A 130 19.33 15.74 -10.34
N PRO A 131 18.45 16.50 -11.00
CA PRO A 131 18.30 17.93 -10.71
C PRO A 131 18.05 18.13 -9.23
N GLN A 132 18.83 19.00 -8.60
CA GLN A 132 18.58 19.35 -7.21
C GLN A 132 17.30 20.20 -7.16
N SER A 133 16.31 19.76 -6.40
CA SER A 133 15.19 20.62 -6.03
C SER A 133 15.71 21.76 -5.15
N VAL A 134 15.22 22.96 -5.38
CA VAL A 134 15.44 24.07 -4.46
C VAL A 134 14.55 23.79 -3.26
N GLY A 135 15.07 23.05 -2.29
CA GLY A 135 14.32 22.68 -1.10
C GLY A 135 13.87 23.93 -0.33
N HIS A 136 12.58 24.00 -0.04
CA HIS A 136 12.05 25.06 0.80
C HIS A 136 12.35 24.74 2.26
N ALA A 137 12.89 25.73 3.00
CA ALA A 137 13.15 25.55 4.42
C ALA A 137 11.86 25.21 5.16
N GLY A 138 11.86 24.08 5.82
CA GLY A 138 10.73 23.62 6.64
C GLY A 138 10.71 24.36 8.00
N GLY A 139 9.54 24.34 8.62
CA GLY A 139 9.32 24.91 9.95
C GLY A 139 8.09 24.29 10.60
N ALA A 140 7.40 25.02 11.46
CA ALA A 140 6.18 24.55 12.11
C ALA A 140 5.11 24.09 11.12
N ALA A 141 5.03 24.69 9.93
CA ALA A 141 4.11 24.31 8.87
C ALA A 141 4.41 22.92 8.28
N GLN A 142 5.70 22.59 8.09
CA GLN A 142 6.11 21.25 7.64
C GLN A 142 5.75 20.18 8.66
N HIS A 143 6.05 20.42 9.96
CA HIS A 143 5.64 19.50 11.02
C HIS A 143 4.13 19.29 11.11
N SER A 144 3.34 20.35 10.89
CA SER A 144 1.88 20.22 10.85
C SER A 144 1.43 19.36 9.68
N LEU A 145 2.06 19.48 8.52
CA LEU A 145 1.77 18.66 7.35
C LEU A 145 2.15 17.19 7.58
N GLU A 146 3.31 16.93 8.18
CA GLU A 146 3.76 15.58 8.56
C GLU A 146 2.75 14.89 9.49
N LEU A 147 2.21 15.61 10.48
CA LEU A 147 1.18 15.08 11.37
C LEU A 147 -0.14 14.81 10.64
N ILE A 148 -0.53 15.69 9.71
CA ILE A 148 -1.74 15.50 8.90
C ILE A 148 -1.58 14.30 7.98
N SER A 149 -0.46 14.17 7.28
CA SER A 149 -0.20 13.03 6.38
C SER A 149 -0.17 11.71 7.14
N ALA A 150 0.46 11.68 8.32
CA ALA A 150 0.49 10.54 9.22
C ALA A 150 -0.93 10.15 9.69
N ALA A 151 -1.74 11.12 10.12
CA ALA A 151 -3.12 10.89 10.54
C ALA A 151 -3.98 10.32 9.38
N ILE A 152 -3.79 10.83 8.17
CA ILE A 152 -4.46 10.35 6.97
C ILE A 152 -4.06 8.91 6.65
N ALA A 153 -2.76 8.59 6.69
CA ALA A 153 -2.27 7.24 6.45
C ALA A 153 -2.83 6.25 7.49
N ILE A 154 -2.77 6.60 8.77
CA ILE A 154 -3.31 5.78 9.86
C ILE A 154 -4.82 5.60 9.73
N SER A 155 -5.57 6.66 9.38
CA SER A 155 -7.03 6.56 9.18
C SER A 155 -7.39 5.58 8.05
N GLY A 156 -6.62 5.56 6.95
CA GLY A 156 -6.78 4.59 5.87
C GLY A 156 -6.55 3.15 6.33
N ILE A 157 -5.52 2.92 7.17
CA ILE A 157 -5.24 1.60 7.76
C ILE A 157 -6.37 1.16 8.69
N LEU A 158 -6.81 2.05 9.59
CA LEU A 158 -7.89 1.76 10.52
C LEU A 158 -9.20 1.45 9.80
N LEU A 159 -9.51 2.21 8.75
CA LEU A 159 -10.68 1.93 7.92
C LEU A 159 -10.55 0.57 7.21
N ALA A 160 -9.37 0.24 6.68
CA ALA A 160 -9.12 -1.09 6.11
C ALA A 160 -9.32 -2.20 7.15
N ALA A 161 -8.84 -2.01 8.39
CA ALA A 161 -9.02 -2.96 9.48
C ALA A 161 -10.50 -3.15 9.83
N LEU A 162 -11.25 -2.07 9.98
CA LEU A 162 -12.69 -2.11 10.27
C LEU A 162 -13.49 -2.84 9.19
N LEU A 163 -13.12 -2.62 7.91
CA LEU A 163 -13.84 -3.21 6.79
C LEU A 163 -13.47 -4.67 6.50
N PHE A 164 -12.20 -5.05 6.70
CA PHE A 164 -11.67 -6.31 6.17
C PHE A 164 -11.13 -7.29 7.22
N LEU A 165 -10.87 -6.88 8.47
CA LEU A 165 -10.32 -7.77 9.51
C LEU A 165 -11.39 -8.65 10.15
N GLY A 166 -12.68 -8.26 10.08
CA GLY A 166 -13.79 -8.96 10.72
C GLY A 166 -14.81 -9.53 9.73
N LYS A 167 -16.03 -9.67 10.22
CA LYS A 167 -17.16 -10.08 9.37
C LYS A 167 -17.44 -8.99 8.34
N ARG A 168 -17.16 -9.26 7.08
CA ARG A 168 -17.25 -8.30 5.94
C ARG A 168 -18.69 -7.86 5.62
N ARG A 169 -19.59 -7.84 6.61
CA ARG A 169 -21.02 -7.51 6.41
C ARG A 169 -21.22 -6.14 5.78
N LEU A 170 -20.47 -5.12 6.24
CA LEU A 170 -20.53 -3.76 5.70
C LEU A 170 -20.06 -3.71 4.24
N VAL A 171 -18.93 -4.33 3.94
CA VAL A 171 -18.40 -4.39 2.58
C VAL A 171 -19.36 -5.11 1.64
N THR A 172 -19.95 -6.24 2.08
CA THR A 172 -20.92 -6.99 1.31
C THR A 172 -22.22 -6.18 1.12
N ALA A 173 -22.67 -5.47 2.14
CA ALA A 173 -23.86 -4.61 2.04
C ALA A 173 -23.64 -3.45 1.05
N ILE A 174 -22.47 -2.78 1.11
CA ILE A 174 -22.10 -1.70 0.17
C ILE A 174 -21.98 -2.25 -1.25
N ALA A 175 -21.28 -3.38 -1.44
CA ALA A 175 -21.10 -3.99 -2.75
C ALA A 175 -22.43 -4.43 -3.38
N ASN A 176 -23.38 -4.91 -2.58
CA ASN A 176 -24.71 -5.35 -3.02
C ASN A 176 -25.73 -4.21 -3.16
N SER A 177 -25.39 -2.99 -2.75
CA SER A 177 -26.24 -1.82 -2.98
C SER A 177 -26.36 -1.52 -4.48
N ALA A 178 -27.41 -0.78 -4.88
CA ALA A 178 -27.60 -0.40 -6.29
C ALA A 178 -26.39 0.35 -6.87
N VAL A 179 -25.85 1.31 -6.09
CA VAL A 179 -24.64 2.08 -6.47
C VAL A 179 -23.40 1.19 -6.49
N GLY A 180 -23.23 0.33 -5.49
CA GLY A 180 -22.10 -0.59 -5.40
C GLY A 180 -22.03 -1.56 -6.58
N ARG A 181 -23.16 -2.09 -7.01
CA ARG A 181 -23.22 -2.98 -8.20
C ARG A 181 -22.88 -2.26 -9.49
N VAL A 182 -23.38 -1.06 -9.70
CA VAL A 182 -23.07 -0.27 -10.89
C VAL A 182 -21.59 0.09 -10.93
N LEU A 183 -21.05 0.61 -9.84
CA LEU A 183 -19.62 0.94 -9.75
C LEU A 183 -18.72 -0.29 -9.92
N SER A 184 -19.06 -1.40 -9.28
CA SER A 184 -18.32 -2.66 -9.40
C SER A 184 -18.34 -3.19 -10.83
N ALA A 185 -19.48 -3.16 -11.49
CA ALA A 185 -19.58 -3.58 -12.91
C ALA A 185 -18.75 -2.69 -13.84
N TRP A 186 -18.72 -1.39 -13.58
CA TRP A 186 -17.97 -0.42 -14.38
C TRP A 186 -16.45 -0.60 -14.20
N TRP A 187 -16.00 -0.83 -12.94
CA TRP A 187 -14.61 -1.15 -12.66
C TRP A 187 -14.19 -2.51 -13.21
N PHE A 188 -15.05 -3.51 -13.14
CA PHE A 188 -14.78 -4.83 -13.69
C PHE A 188 -14.66 -4.82 -15.23
N ALA A 189 -15.42 -3.93 -15.88
CA ALA A 189 -15.31 -3.68 -17.33
C ALA A 189 -14.11 -2.79 -17.71
N ALA A 190 -13.11 -2.62 -16.83
CA ALA A 190 -11.93 -1.79 -17.05
C ALA A 190 -12.26 -0.39 -17.60
N TRP A 191 -13.34 0.23 -17.09
CA TRP A 191 -13.85 1.53 -17.52
C TRP A 191 -14.22 1.58 -19.03
N GLY A 192 -14.43 0.43 -19.64
CA GLY A 192 -14.70 0.30 -21.08
C GLY A 192 -13.46 0.43 -21.98
N PHE A 193 -12.26 0.54 -21.42
CA PHE A 193 -11.03 0.63 -22.20
C PHE A 193 -10.80 -0.62 -23.05
N ASP A 194 -11.01 -1.82 -22.51
CA ASP A 194 -10.85 -3.07 -23.27
C ASP A 194 -11.76 -3.08 -24.50
N TRP A 195 -13.03 -2.69 -24.33
CA TRP A 195 -13.98 -2.58 -25.44
C TRP A 195 -13.56 -1.50 -26.47
N LEU A 196 -12.99 -0.39 -26.00
CA LEU A 196 -12.49 0.67 -26.88
C LEU A 196 -11.30 0.19 -27.70
N TYR A 197 -10.36 -0.50 -27.07
CA TYR A 197 -9.18 -1.06 -27.74
C TYR A 197 -9.58 -2.11 -28.76
N ASP A 198 -10.47 -3.05 -28.45
CA ASP A 198 -10.98 -4.07 -29.38
C ASP A 198 -11.70 -3.48 -30.58
N LYS A 199 -12.22 -2.24 -30.48
CA LYS A 199 -12.88 -1.56 -31.61
C LYS A 199 -11.93 -0.71 -32.44
N LEU A 200 -10.84 -0.23 -31.90
CA LEU A 200 -9.91 0.68 -32.56
C LEU A 200 -8.74 -0.04 -33.22
N PHE A 201 -8.38 -1.22 -32.72
CA PHE A 201 -7.28 -2.06 -33.18
C PHE A 201 -7.71 -3.48 -33.52
#